data_adefa09c9ea4bf1401f8662a8ea6eb73
#
_entry.id   adefa09c9ea4bf1401f8662a8ea6eb73
#
_cell.length_a   1.000
_cell.length_b   1.000
_cell.length_c   1.000
_cell.angle_alpha   90.00
_cell.angle_beta   90.00
_cell.angle_gamma   90.00
#
_symmetry.space_group_name_H-M   'P 1'
#
loop_
_entity.id
_entity.type
_entity.pdbx_description
1 polymer ?
#
loop_
_entity_poly.entity_id
_entity_poly.type
_entity_poly.pdbx_seq_one_letter_code
_entity_poly.pdbx_strand_id
1 'polypeptide(L)'
;MITFVRTRSIAPGKSAEARAFSEQITKLAKDKFGVELRASVPIGGNPDRIAFVSTYPGMAELETMATKLAADADYQKLIAANAQTFLPGSAHDELWMNV
;
A
#
# COMPACT_ATOMS: atom_id res chain seq x y z
N MET A 1 4.54 3.74 18.62
CA MET A 1 3.82 3.24 17.43
C MET A 1 4.24 4.03 16.21
N ILE A 2 4.46 3.34 15.13
CA ILE A 2 4.88 3.92 13.85
C ILE A 2 3.70 3.78 12.87
N THR A 3 3.38 4.85 12.17
CA THR A 3 2.41 4.83 11.07
C THR A 3 3.20 4.94 9.75
N PHE A 4 2.99 3.97 8.87
CA PHE A 4 3.59 3.95 7.53
C PHE A 4 2.52 4.35 6.52
N VAL A 5 2.84 5.33 5.69
CA VAL A 5 1.94 5.82 4.64
C VAL A 5 2.66 5.75 3.30
N ARG A 6 2.08 5.02 2.36
CA ARG A 6 2.56 5.02 0.98
C ARG A 6 1.48 5.60 0.09
N THR A 7 1.81 6.66 -0.65
CA THR A 7 0.92 7.17 -1.68
C THR A 7 1.45 6.79 -3.05
N ARG A 8 0.53 6.55 -3.98
CA ARG A 8 0.87 6.26 -5.37
C ARG A 8 -0.09 7.00 -6.29
N SER A 9 0.42 7.47 -7.42
CA SER A 9 -0.42 8.09 -8.44
C SER A 9 -1.03 7.03 -9.34
N ILE A 10 -2.33 7.15 -9.57
CA ILE A 10 -3.10 6.23 -10.41
C ILE A 10 -2.88 6.64 -11.87
N ALA A 11 -2.58 5.68 -12.73
CA ALA A 11 -2.41 5.94 -14.16
C ALA A 11 -3.76 6.36 -14.78
N PRO A 12 -3.75 7.20 -15.83
CA PRO A 12 -4.98 7.64 -16.49
C PRO A 12 -5.88 6.47 -16.88
N GLY A 13 -7.17 6.57 -16.51
CA GLY A 13 -8.16 5.55 -16.82
C GLY A 13 -8.08 4.28 -15.98
N LYS A 14 -7.26 4.23 -14.93
CA LYS A 14 -7.02 3.03 -14.12
C LYS A 14 -7.64 3.08 -12.73
N SER A 15 -8.63 3.95 -12.50
CA SER A 15 -9.26 4.06 -11.16
C SER A 15 -9.93 2.78 -10.72
N ALA A 16 -10.62 2.07 -11.61
CA ALA A 16 -11.27 0.81 -11.27
C ALA A 16 -10.25 -0.26 -10.90
N GLU A 17 -9.15 -0.35 -11.64
CA GLU A 17 -8.07 -1.30 -11.36
C GLU A 17 -7.37 -0.96 -10.04
N ALA A 18 -7.19 0.33 -9.73
CA ALA A 18 -6.61 0.76 -8.46
C ALA A 18 -7.50 0.37 -7.28
N ARG A 19 -8.83 0.48 -7.40
CA ARG A 19 -9.76 0.04 -6.36
C ARG A 19 -9.73 -1.47 -6.19
N ALA A 20 -9.71 -2.22 -7.28
CA ALA A 20 -9.61 -3.67 -7.23
C ALA A 20 -8.30 -4.11 -6.57
N PHE A 21 -7.20 -3.46 -6.92
CA PHE A 21 -5.90 -3.71 -6.30
C PHE A 21 -5.95 -3.45 -4.79
N SER A 22 -6.55 -2.32 -4.38
CA SER A 22 -6.63 -1.97 -2.96
C SER A 22 -7.40 -3.00 -2.15
N GLU A 23 -8.48 -3.54 -2.69
CA GLU A 23 -9.24 -4.61 -2.03
C GLU A 23 -8.40 -5.88 -1.90
N GLN A 24 -7.69 -6.25 -2.96
CA GLN A 24 -6.86 -7.45 -2.97
C GLN A 24 -5.67 -7.34 -2.02
N ILE A 25 -4.98 -6.20 -2.01
CA ILE A 25 -3.79 -6.03 -1.16
C ILE A 25 -4.16 -5.93 0.32
N THR A 26 -5.26 -5.27 0.67
CA THR A 26 -5.71 -5.18 2.06
C THR A 26 -6.15 -6.55 2.58
N LYS A 27 -6.83 -7.35 1.76
CA LYS A 27 -7.22 -8.70 2.11
C LYS A 27 -5.99 -9.60 2.29
N LEU A 28 -5.04 -9.54 1.38
CA LEU A 28 -3.81 -10.33 1.45
C LEU A 28 -3.03 -10.01 2.74
N ALA A 29 -2.87 -8.72 3.05
CA ALA A 29 -2.15 -8.28 4.23
C ALA A 29 -2.80 -8.80 5.52
N LYS A 30 -4.11 -8.74 5.60
CA LYS A 30 -4.86 -9.21 6.77
C LYS A 30 -4.82 -10.72 6.90
N ASP A 31 -5.17 -11.43 5.85
CA ASP A 31 -5.33 -12.89 5.87
C ASP A 31 -3.98 -13.60 6.05
N LYS A 32 -2.93 -13.09 5.43
CA LYS A 32 -1.64 -13.77 5.38
C LYS A 32 -0.66 -13.28 6.45
N PHE A 33 -0.72 -12.00 6.80
CA PHE A 33 0.26 -11.39 7.70
C PHE A 33 -0.34 -10.76 8.96
N GLY A 34 -1.67 -10.73 9.07
CA GLY A 34 -2.35 -10.13 10.22
C GLY A 34 -2.18 -8.62 10.32
N VAL A 35 -1.88 -7.96 9.21
CA VAL A 35 -1.69 -6.51 9.18
C VAL A 35 -2.97 -5.83 8.68
N GLU A 36 -3.43 -4.83 9.43
CA GLU A 36 -4.51 -3.98 8.99
C GLU A 36 -3.96 -2.87 8.10
N LEU A 37 -4.04 -3.11 6.79
CA LEU A 37 -3.70 -2.13 5.79
C LEU A 37 -4.98 -1.41 5.37
N ARG A 38 -4.97 -0.08 5.40
CA ARG A 38 -6.10 0.74 4.95
C ARG A 38 -5.75 1.42 3.65
N ALA A 39 -6.69 1.37 2.71
CA ALA A 39 -6.57 2.12 1.46
C ALA A 39 -7.52 3.31 1.52
N SER A 40 -7.02 4.48 1.16
CA SER A 40 -7.79 5.74 1.21
C SER A 40 -7.58 6.53 -0.06
N VAL A 41 -8.64 7.21 -0.51
CA VAL A 41 -8.57 8.14 -1.63
C VAL A 41 -8.76 9.57 -1.12
N PRO A 42 -8.12 10.57 -1.72
CA PRO A 42 -8.23 11.94 -1.24
C PRO A 42 -9.60 12.54 -1.55
N ILE A 43 -10.14 13.29 -0.58
CA ILE A 43 -11.35 14.09 -0.80
C ILE A 43 -10.97 15.42 -1.45
N GLY A 44 -9.77 15.93 -1.14
CA GLY A 44 -9.24 17.17 -1.68
C GLY A 44 -7.86 16.98 -2.27
N GLY A 45 -7.35 17.99 -2.96
CA GLY A 45 -6.06 17.91 -3.65
C GLY A 45 -6.16 17.11 -4.93
N ASN A 46 -5.05 16.46 -5.32
CA ASN A 46 -5.00 15.66 -6.53
C ASN A 46 -5.80 14.36 -6.36
N PRO A 47 -6.91 14.17 -7.12
CA PRO A 47 -7.75 12.98 -6.97
C PRO A 47 -7.16 11.71 -7.59
N ASP A 48 -6.08 11.83 -8.35
CA ASP A 48 -5.47 10.70 -9.08
C ASP A 48 -4.39 10.01 -8.24
N ARG A 49 -4.64 9.84 -6.95
CA ARG A 49 -3.71 9.12 -6.07
C ARG A 49 -4.48 8.32 -5.03
N ILE A 50 -3.78 7.37 -4.45
CA ILE A 50 -4.32 6.50 -3.40
C ILE A 50 -3.27 6.36 -2.30
N ALA A 51 -3.71 6.30 -1.05
CA ALA A 51 -2.84 6.10 0.10
C ALA A 51 -3.09 4.73 0.71
N PHE A 52 -2.00 4.05 1.06
CA PHE A 52 -2.02 2.80 1.82
C PHE A 52 -1.39 3.08 3.18
N VAL A 53 -2.13 2.82 4.25
CA VAL A 53 -1.73 3.16 5.62
C VAL A 53 -1.74 1.93 6.49
N SER A 54 -0.65 1.71 7.22
CA SER A 54 -0.53 0.63 8.20
C SER A 54 0.22 1.13 9.43
N THR A 55 -0.01 0.48 10.57
CA THR A 55 0.65 0.84 11.82
C THR A 55 1.39 -0.36 12.39
N TYR A 56 2.51 -0.08 13.08
CA TYR A 56 3.38 -1.10 13.68
C TYR A 56 3.80 -0.63 15.07
N PRO A 57 4.08 -1.58 15.99
CA PRO A 57 4.58 -1.21 17.33
C PRO A 57 5.88 -0.40 17.28
N GLY A 58 6.76 -0.72 16.33
CA GLY A 58 8.03 -0.03 16.15
C GLY A 58 8.66 -0.33 14.80
N MET A 59 9.85 0.20 14.57
CA MET A 59 10.57 0.05 13.30
C MET A 59 10.97 -1.40 13.02
N ALA A 60 11.26 -2.18 14.07
CA ALA A 60 11.65 -3.59 13.91
C ALA A 60 10.52 -4.41 13.27
N GLU A 61 9.28 -4.18 13.70
CA GLU A 61 8.11 -4.87 13.17
C GLU A 61 7.80 -4.43 11.75
N LEU A 62 8.00 -3.15 11.42
CA LEU A 62 7.87 -2.65 10.07
C LEU A 62 8.89 -3.33 9.14
N GLU A 63 10.14 -3.41 9.56
CA GLU A 63 11.20 -4.06 8.77
C GLU A 63 10.90 -5.54 8.56
N THR A 64 10.46 -6.24 9.59
CA THR A 64 10.08 -7.64 9.50
C THR A 64 8.96 -7.84 8.47
N MET A 65 7.94 -6.98 8.51
CA MET A 65 6.82 -7.06 7.57
C MET A 65 7.26 -6.76 6.14
N ALA A 66 8.08 -5.74 5.94
CA ALA A 66 8.59 -5.39 4.63
C ALA A 66 9.38 -6.56 4.02
N THR A 67 10.19 -7.24 4.83
CA THR A 67 10.96 -8.39 4.40
C THR A 67 10.05 -9.57 4.01
N LYS A 68 9.02 -9.84 4.79
CA LYS A 68 8.06 -10.91 4.51
C LYS A 68 7.28 -10.65 3.23
N LEU A 69 6.82 -9.41 3.02
CA LEU A 69 6.10 -9.04 1.81
C LEU A 69 7.00 -9.17 0.57
N ALA A 70 8.23 -8.71 0.65
CA ALA A 70 9.17 -8.79 -0.46
C ALA A 70 9.43 -10.24 -0.88
N ALA A 71 9.39 -11.19 0.06
CA ALA A 71 9.62 -12.61 -0.18
C ALA A 71 8.33 -13.38 -0.54
N ASP A 72 7.16 -12.76 -0.43
CA ASP A 72 5.89 -13.44 -0.65
C ASP A 72 5.52 -13.52 -2.13
N ALA A 73 5.31 -14.74 -2.62
CA ALA A 73 5.02 -14.97 -4.04
C ALA A 73 3.67 -14.38 -4.47
N ASP A 74 2.65 -14.46 -3.62
CA ASP A 74 1.33 -13.91 -3.94
C ASP A 74 1.35 -12.39 -3.99
N TYR A 75 2.09 -11.76 -3.07
CA TYR A 75 2.30 -10.32 -3.07
C TYR A 75 3.00 -9.87 -4.37
N GLN A 76 4.08 -10.54 -4.76
CA GLN A 76 4.83 -10.21 -5.97
C GLN A 76 3.96 -10.39 -7.22
N LYS A 77 3.14 -11.44 -7.26
CA LYS A 77 2.21 -11.68 -8.37
C LYS A 77 1.16 -10.57 -8.48
N LEU A 78 0.62 -10.11 -7.35
CA LEU A 78 -0.37 -9.03 -7.31
C LEU A 78 0.26 -7.71 -7.79
N ILE A 79 1.46 -7.39 -7.34
CA ILE A 79 2.20 -6.20 -7.78
C ILE A 79 2.46 -6.26 -9.29
N ALA A 80 2.93 -7.39 -9.80
CA ALA A 80 3.20 -7.56 -11.23
C ALA A 80 1.94 -7.41 -12.10
N ALA A 81 0.83 -7.96 -11.63
CA ALA A 81 -0.46 -7.85 -12.33
C ALA A 81 -0.96 -6.41 -12.42
N ASN A 82 -0.49 -5.52 -11.54
CA ASN A 82 -0.91 -4.13 -11.48
C ASN A 82 0.20 -3.15 -11.92
N ALA A 83 1.18 -3.61 -12.68
CA ALA A 83 2.32 -2.79 -13.11
C ALA A 83 1.88 -1.55 -13.92
N GLN A 84 0.73 -1.62 -14.62
CA GLN A 84 0.22 -0.51 -15.43
C GLN A 84 -0.84 0.32 -14.71
N THR A 85 -1.23 -0.07 -13.50
CA THR A 85 -2.28 0.60 -12.72
C THR A 85 -1.80 1.93 -12.14
N PHE A 86 -0.53 2.01 -11.78
CA PHE A 86 0.07 3.17 -11.14
C PHE A 86 1.18 3.74 -12.01
N LEU A 87 1.42 5.06 -11.87
CA LEU A 87 2.51 5.71 -12.58
C LEU A 87 3.85 5.23 -12.05
N PRO A 88 4.81 4.87 -12.91
CA PRO A 88 6.16 4.49 -12.48
C PRO A 88 6.83 5.60 -11.67
N GLY A 89 7.50 5.23 -10.58
CA GLY A 89 8.22 6.19 -9.75
C GLY A 89 7.36 7.10 -8.91
N SER A 90 6.04 6.87 -8.86
CA SER A 90 5.11 7.73 -8.10
C SER A 90 4.96 7.35 -6.63
N ALA A 91 5.52 6.23 -6.20
CA ALA A 91 5.43 5.82 -4.80
C ALA A 91 6.16 6.80 -3.90
N HIS A 92 5.47 7.31 -2.89
CA HIS A 92 6.02 8.21 -1.89
C HIS A 92 5.69 7.65 -0.50
N ASP A 93 6.72 7.41 0.29
CA ASP A 93 6.59 6.82 1.62
C ASP A 93 6.84 7.85 2.70
N GLU A 94 6.03 7.80 3.75
CA GLU A 94 6.20 8.60 4.95
C GLU A 94 6.09 7.69 6.18
N LEU A 95 6.92 7.99 7.16
CA LEU A 95 6.88 7.33 8.46
C LEU A 95 6.57 8.37 9.52
N TRP A 96 5.56 8.09 10.33
CA TRP A 96 5.12 8.98 11.40
C TRP A 96 5.23 8.25 12.74
N MET A 97 5.81 8.91 13.73
CA MET A 97 5.88 8.38 15.09
C MET A 97 4.85 9.09 15.95
N ASN A 98 4.05 8.31 16.69
CA ASN A 98 3.08 8.90 17.61
C ASN A 98 3.81 9.59 18.78
N VAL A 99 3.32 10.75 19.12
CA VAL A 99 3.87 11.52 20.25
C VAL A 99 3.13 11.28 21.54
#